data_540bf4140f87ade4e2a8b08ebbaaff94
#
_entry.id   540bf4140f87ade4e2a8b08ebbaaff94
#
_cell.length_a   1.000
_cell.length_b   1.000
_cell.length_c   1.000
_cell.angle_alpha   90.00
_cell.angle_beta   90.00
_cell.angle_gamma   90.00
#
_symmetry.space_group_name_H-M   'P 1'
#
loop_
_entity.id
_entity.type
_entity.pdbx_description
1 polymer ?
#
loop_
_entity_poly.entity_id
_entity_poly.type
_entity_poly.pdbx_seq_one_letter_code
_entity_poly.pdbx_strand_id
1 'polypeptide(L)'
;MPLPDVKVKGILTGGPYPELHGVYHIASSSGHVAEVDFSGKGVLGVGGQKNHVKAAVYGPGDPERKKALYAVEGNWAEEFTFTDAGGEAIETYDVASAPATQCRLAPFDEQDPWESRKAWADVIEAIHVGDMQRVSDTKGSLENAQRALRKESGTSEEAWRALFFRREGRDPTAERLLRAVGKQLDVDATCGLWRFDVEKAASLDRPWRDGLTPHGFR
;
A
#
# COMPACT_ATOMS: atom_id res chain seq x y z
N MET A 1 8.22 5.60 1.14
CA MET A 1 8.59 4.24 1.56
C MET A 1 8.49 3.35 0.33
N PRO A 2 9.60 2.84 -0.20
CA PRO A 2 9.53 1.85 -1.28
C PRO A 2 8.87 0.59 -0.72
N LEU A 3 7.90 0.07 -1.46
CA LEU A 3 7.23 -1.18 -1.12
C LEU A 3 8.12 -2.37 -1.52
N PRO A 4 7.98 -3.53 -0.86
CA PRO A 4 8.65 -4.74 -1.29
C PRO A 4 8.15 -5.19 -2.66
N ASP A 5 9.01 -5.90 -3.39
CA ASP A 5 8.62 -6.50 -4.65
C ASP A 5 7.60 -7.64 -4.43
N VAL A 6 6.71 -7.83 -5.39
CA VAL A 6 5.82 -9.00 -5.44
C VAL A 6 6.30 -9.94 -6.52
N LYS A 7 6.66 -11.17 -6.15
CA LYS A 7 7.03 -12.23 -7.09
C LYS A 7 5.97 -13.31 -7.14
N VAL A 8 5.64 -13.78 -8.34
CA VAL A 8 4.79 -14.96 -8.50
C VAL A 8 5.68 -16.19 -8.49
N LYS A 9 5.44 -17.08 -7.53
CA LYS A 9 6.14 -18.36 -7.38
C LYS A 9 5.19 -19.53 -7.62
N GLY A 10 5.72 -20.73 -7.72
CA GLY A 10 4.93 -21.96 -7.88
C GLY A 10 4.40 -22.22 -9.30
N ILE A 11 4.79 -21.46 -10.31
CA ILE A 11 4.32 -21.61 -11.70
C ILE A 11 4.65 -23.01 -12.23
N LEU A 12 5.87 -23.52 -11.96
CA LEU A 12 6.34 -24.83 -12.42
C LEU A 12 5.76 -26.00 -11.61
N THR A 13 5.23 -25.74 -10.41
CA THR A 13 4.67 -26.75 -9.52
C THR A 13 3.14 -26.79 -9.53
N GLY A 14 2.50 -26.05 -10.43
CA GLY A 14 1.05 -26.08 -10.66
C GLY A 14 0.21 -25.28 -9.66
N GLY A 15 0.82 -24.54 -8.73
CA GLY A 15 0.13 -23.71 -7.75
C GLY A 15 0.74 -22.31 -7.68
N PRO A 16 0.50 -21.40 -8.66
CA PRO A 16 1.04 -20.04 -8.61
C PRO A 16 0.49 -19.25 -7.43
N TYR A 17 1.36 -18.57 -6.69
CA TYR A 17 0.99 -17.69 -5.58
C TYR A 17 1.88 -16.45 -5.55
N PRO A 18 1.34 -15.28 -5.14
CA PRO A 18 2.14 -14.08 -4.91
C PRO A 18 2.93 -14.21 -3.60
N GLU A 19 4.15 -13.69 -3.59
CA GLU A 19 5.00 -13.63 -2.41
C GLU A 19 5.73 -12.29 -2.36
N LEU A 20 5.76 -11.67 -1.18
CA LEU A 20 6.57 -10.49 -0.93
C LEU A 20 8.06 -10.86 -0.95
N HIS A 21 8.88 -9.97 -1.49
CA HIS A 21 10.31 -10.22 -1.64
C HIS A 21 11.12 -8.93 -1.51
N GLY A 22 12.29 -9.06 -0.90
CA GLY A 22 13.26 -7.98 -0.79
C GLY A 22 13.18 -7.23 0.52
N VAL A 23 14.13 -6.31 0.68
CA VAL A 23 14.27 -5.48 1.87
C VAL A 23 13.63 -4.13 1.65
N TYR A 24 12.81 -3.70 2.57
CA TYR A 24 12.34 -2.32 2.62
C TYR A 24 12.64 -1.67 3.97
N HIS A 25 12.58 -0.36 4.00
CA HIS A 25 12.97 0.42 5.16
C HIS A 25 11.82 1.32 5.61
N ILE A 26 11.67 1.45 6.92
CA ILE A 26 10.82 2.45 7.56
C ILE A 26 11.73 3.41 8.31
N ALA A 27 11.77 4.66 7.88
CA ALA A 27 12.54 5.70 8.56
C ALA A 27 11.59 6.65 9.32
N SER A 28 11.88 6.89 10.58
CA SER A 28 11.12 7.78 11.45
C SER A 28 11.76 9.15 11.56
N SER A 29 10.95 10.20 11.78
CA SER A 29 11.43 11.54 12.11
C SER A 29 12.23 11.60 13.42
N SER A 30 12.05 10.62 14.32
CA SER A 30 12.84 10.44 15.51
C SER A 30 14.26 9.89 15.26
N GLY A 31 14.61 9.57 14.02
CA GLY A 31 15.91 9.02 13.62
C GLY A 31 16.01 7.49 13.70
N HIS A 32 14.96 6.80 14.19
CA HIS A 32 14.96 5.34 14.16
C HIS A 32 14.73 4.84 12.73
N VAL A 33 15.36 3.70 12.42
CA VAL A 33 15.21 3.01 11.14
C VAL A 33 14.86 1.55 11.41
N ALA A 34 13.82 1.05 10.74
CA ALA A 34 13.55 -0.38 10.67
C ALA A 34 13.91 -0.90 9.28
N GLU A 35 14.60 -2.04 9.25
CA GLU A 35 14.79 -2.86 8.06
C GLU A 35 13.87 -4.05 8.14
N VAL A 36 13.12 -4.31 7.08
CA VAL A 36 12.20 -5.45 6.99
C VAL A 36 12.54 -6.24 5.76
N ASP A 37 12.93 -7.48 5.96
CA ASP A 37 13.29 -8.43 4.91
C ASP A 37 12.19 -9.49 4.76
N PHE A 38 11.65 -9.59 3.56
CA PHE A 38 10.72 -10.63 3.17
C PHE A 38 11.49 -11.72 2.44
N SER A 39 11.95 -12.74 3.19
CA SER A 39 12.59 -13.93 2.64
C SER A 39 11.54 -15.01 2.43
N GLY A 40 11.28 -15.34 1.18
CA GLY A 40 10.39 -16.44 0.85
C GLY A 40 11.12 -17.77 0.60
N LYS A 41 10.39 -18.78 0.12
CA LYS A 41 10.97 -20.03 -0.38
C LYS A 41 11.95 -19.78 -1.53
N GLY A 42 13.04 -20.56 -1.57
CA GLY A 42 14.01 -20.54 -2.66
C GLY A 42 13.39 -20.83 -4.04
N VAL A 43 14.17 -20.65 -5.11
CA VAL A 43 13.69 -20.65 -6.51
C VAL A 43 12.92 -21.94 -6.90
N LEU A 44 13.29 -23.08 -6.34
CA LEU A 44 12.63 -24.37 -6.59
C LEU A 44 11.77 -24.86 -5.41
N GLY A 45 11.42 -23.96 -4.48
CA GLY A 45 10.70 -24.32 -3.27
C GLY A 45 11.56 -25.07 -2.24
N VAL A 46 12.86 -25.12 -2.46
CA VAL A 46 13.85 -25.75 -1.56
C VAL A 46 14.50 -24.64 -0.73
N GLY A 47 14.46 -24.80 0.58
CA GLY A 47 14.97 -23.81 1.54
C GLY A 47 14.04 -22.59 1.73
N GLY A 48 14.14 -21.95 2.89
CA GLY A 48 13.29 -20.84 3.31
C GLY A 48 11.86 -21.26 3.67
N GLN A 49 11.13 -20.33 4.27
CA GLN A 49 9.72 -20.52 4.65
C GLN A 49 8.84 -19.57 3.82
N LYS A 50 7.66 -20.06 3.42
CA LYS A 50 6.66 -19.19 2.78
C LYS A 50 6.23 -18.10 3.78
N ASN A 51 6.05 -16.88 3.29
CA ASN A 51 5.62 -15.74 4.09
C ASN A 51 6.55 -15.41 5.28
N HIS A 52 7.82 -15.80 5.19
CA HIS A 52 8.78 -15.48 6.24
C HIS A 52 9.13 -13.99 6.24
N VAL A 53 9.24 -13.42 7.42
CA VAL A 53 9.67 -12.04 7.64
C VAL A 53 10.74 -11.98 8.71
N LYS A 54 11.75 -11.17 8.47
CA LYS A 54 12.71 -10.72 9.48
C LYS A 54 12.69 -9.18 9.48
N ALA A 55 12.70 -8.61 10.67
CA ALA A 55 12.87 -7.17 10.79
C ALA A 55 13.76 -6.82 11.97
N ALA A 56 14.41 -5.66 11.88
CA ALA A 56 15.20 -5.11 12.97
C ALA A 56 15.04 -3.60 13.03
N VAL A 57 14.97 -3.04 14.24
CA VAL A 57 14.85 -1.61 14.50
C VAL A 57 16.15 -1.11 15.10
N TYR A 58 16.70 -0.06 14.52
CA TYR A 58 17.95 0.59 14.92
C TYR A 58 17.70 1.99 15.43
N GLY A 59 18.47 2.40 16.43
CA GLY A 59 18.39 3.72 17.03
C GLY A 59 19.08 4.80 16.19
N PRO A 60 18.79 6.09 16.48
CA PRO A 60 19.39 7.22 15.74
C PRO A 60 20.90 7.35 15.92
N GLY A 61 21.47 6.72 16.97
CA GLY A 61 22.91 6.67 17.22
C GLY A 61 23.66 5.54 16.52
N ASP A 62 22.97 4.72 15.73
CA ASP A 62 23.56 3.57 15.02
C ASP A 62 23.34 3.67 13.48
N PRO A 63 24.04 4.60 12.81
CA PRO A 63 23.89 4.77 11.36
C PRO A 63 24.37 3.57 10.54
N GLU A 64 25.24 2.74 11.11
CA GLU A 64 25.75 1.52 10.49
C GLU A 64 24.85 0.29 10.76
N ARG A 65 23.81 0.46 11.58
CA ARG A 65 22.81 -0.59 11.87
C ARG A 65 23.43 -1.88 12.41
N LYS A 66 24.36 -1.75 13.35
CA LYS A 66 25.10 -2.89 13.94
C LYS A 66 24.39 -3.49 15.15
N LYS A 67 23.59 -2.68 15.87
CA LYS A 67 22.94 -3.09 17.11
C LYS A 67 21.45 -2.83 17.07
N ALA A 68 20.69 -3.87 16.80
CA ALA A 68 19.24 -3.78 16.85
C ALA A 68 18.75 -3.49 18.28
N LEU A 69 17.79 -2.61 18.40
CA LEU A 69 17.04 -2.35 19.63
C LEU A 69 15.93 -3.39 19.81
N TYR A 70 15.31 -3.76 18.71
CA TYR A 70 14.25 -4.77 18.63
C TYR A 70 14.43 -5.56 17.35
N ALA A 71 14.03 -6.83 17.38
CA ALA A 71 13.95 -7.66 16.17
C ALA A 71 12.59 -8.35 16.09
N VAL A 72 12.24 -8.79 14.89
CA VAL A 72 11.04 -9.57 14.60
C VAL A 72 11.42 -10.71 13.70
N GLU A 73 10.92 -11.90 13.97
CA GLU A 73 11.09 -13.05 13.08
C GLU A 73 9.85 -13.95 13.13
N GLY A 74 9.45 -14.48 11.97
CA GLY A 74 8.34 -15.42 11.87
C GLY A 74 7.66 -15.44 10.51
N ASN A 75 6.38 -15.82 10.52
CA ASN A 75 5.50 -15.85 9.35
C ASN A 75 4.51 -14.69 9.44
N TRP A 76 4.62 -13.70 8.53
CA TRP A 76 3.77 -12.51 8.56
C TRP A 76 2.27 -12.81 8.29
N ALA A 77 1.93 -13.99 7.78
CA ALA A 77 0.55 -14.43 7.57
C ALA A 77 -0.02 -15.30 8.70
N GLU A 78 0.81 -15.71 9.66
CA GLU A 78 0.43 -16.62 10.73
C GLU A 78 0.87 -16.08 12.10
N GLU A 79 2.14 -16.28 12.45
CA GLU A 79 2.70 -15.88 13.74
C GLU A 79 4.12 -15.32 13.57
N PHE A 80 4.44 -14.29 14.34
CA PHE A 80 5.79 -13.74 14.43
C PHE A 80 6.08 -13.21 15.84
N THR A 81 7.36 -13.28 16.23
CA THR A 81 7.81 -12.93 17.58
C THR A 81 8.67 -11.69 17.55
N PHE A 82 8.39 -10.79 18.50
CA PHE A 82 9.21 -9.62 18.81
C PHE A 82 10.21 -9.97 19.89
N THR A 83 11.46 -9.56 19.72
CA THR A 83 12.52 -9.70 20.70
C THR A 83 13.17 -8.35 21.02
N ASP A 84 13.72 -8.23 22.22
CA ASP A 84 14.52 -7.09 22.63
C ASP A 84 15.97 -7.15 22.11
N ALA A 85 16.80 -6.17 22.50
CA ALA A 85 18.22 -6.13 22.13
C ALA A 85 19.06 -7.26 22.72
N GLY A 86 18.56 -7.97 23.72
CA GLY A 86 19.18 -9.15 24.33
C GLY A 86 18.78 -10.46 23.67
N GLY A 87 17.78 -10.43 22.79
CA GLY A 87 17.19 -11.62 22.15
C GLY A 87 16.07 -12.27 22.97
N GLU A 88 15.64 -11.65 24.09
CA GLU A 88 14.54 -12.13 24.89
C GLU A 88 13.19 -11.81 24.20
N ALA A 89 12.29 -12.78 24.17
CA ALA A 89 10.96 -12.61 23.56
C ALA A 89 10.12 -11.62 24.39
N ILE A 90 9.64 -10.56 23.72
CA ILE A 90 8.76 -9.56 24.31
C ILE A 90 7.29 -9.96 24.09
N GLU A 91 6.98 -10.35 22.88
CA GLU A 91 5.61 -10.67 22.47
C GLU A 91 5.64 -11.61 21.25
N THR A 92 4.71 -12.53 21.21
CA THR A 92 4.39 -13.32 20.02
C THR A 92 3.02 -12.89 19.53
N TYR A 93 2.95 -12.47 18.27
CA TYR A 93 1.72 -11.99 17.64
C TYR A 93 1.14 -13.06 16.73
N ASP A 94 -0.04 -13.53 17.07
CA ASP A 94 -0.84 -14.42 16.22
C ASP A 94 -1.79 -13.57 15.37
N VAL A 95 -1.60 -13.63 14.05
CA VAL A 95 -2.39 -12.86 13.08
C VAL A 95 -3.88 -13.26 13.10
N ALA A 96 -4.18 -14.54 13.38
CA ALA A 96 -5.55 -15.03 13.44
C ALA A 96 -6.31 -14.49 14.67
N SER A 97 -5.58 -14.17 15.74
CA SER A 97 -6.15 -13.60 16.96
C SER A 97 -6.30 -12.07 16.92
N ALA A 98 -5.80 -11.43 15.87
CA ALA A 98 -5.83 -9.97 15.73
C ALA A 98 -7.31 -9.48 15.74
N PRO A 99 -7.65 -8.50 16.62
CA PRO A 99 -9.00 -7.99 16.67
C PRO A 99 -9.33 -7.27 15.34
N ALA A 100 -10.43 -7.68 14.71
CA ALA A 100 -10.93 -7.00 13.53
C ALA A 100 -11.45 -5.61 13.93
N THR A 101 -10.61 -4.60 13.75
CA THR A 101 -11.02 -3.21 13.95
C THR A 101 -11.70 -2.71 12.68
N GLN A 102 -12.99 -2.45 12.76
CA GLN A 102 -13.74 -1.88 11.65
C GLN A 102 -13.32 -0.41 11.43
N CYS A 103 -12.99 -0.07 10.20
CA CYS A 103 -12.79 1.32 9.81
C CYS A 103 -14.10 2.11 10.03
N ARG A 104 -14.02 3.27 10.65
CA ARG A 104 -15.15 4.21 10.73
C ARG A 104 -15.28 4.90 9.37
N LEU A 105 -16.33 4.57 8.66
CA LEU A 105 -16.66 5.14 7.35
C LEU A 105 -18.04 5.80 7.45
N ALA A 106 -18.27 6.83 6.64
CA ALA A 106 -19.61 7.37 6.48
C ALA A 106 -20.57 6.27 5.98
N PRO A 107 -21.87 6.33 6.33
CA PRO A 107 -22.89 5.47 5.73
C PRO A 107 -22.78 5.47 4.20
N PHE A 108 -23.08 4.34 3.57
CA PHE A 108 -22.86 4.18 2.12
C PHE A 108 -23.65 5.18 1.27
N ASP A 109 -24.87 5.49 1.68
CA ASP A 109 -25.75 6.48 1.05
C ASP A 109 -25.23 7.92 1.14
N GLU A 110 -24.50 8.24 2.22
CA GLU A 110 -23.88 9.53 2.44
C GLU A 110 -22.52 9.69 1.73
N GLN A 111 -21.97 8.61 1.16
CA GLN A 111 -20.68 8.68 0.46
C GLN A 111 -20.82 9.38 -0.89
N ASP A 112 -19.77 10.12 -1.29
CA ASP A 112 -19.69 10.70 -2.61
C ASP A 112 -19.50 9.61 -3.68
N PRO A 113 -20.02 9.76 -4.90
CA PRO A 113 -19.81 8.80 -5.99
C PRO A 113 -18.34 8.49 -6.29
N TRP A 114 -17.41 9.40 -5.96
CA TRP A 114 -15.96 9.23 -6.13
C TRP A 114 -15.26 8.53 -4.98
N GLU A 115 -15.98 8.23 -3.90
CA GLU A 115 -15.43 7.37 -2.85
C GLU A 115 -15.36 5.93 -3.35
N SER A 116 -14.25 5.25 -3.09
CA SER A 116 -13.94 3.95 -3.71
C SER A 116 -15.03 2.90 -3.48
N ARG A 117 -15.63 2.83 -2.30
CA ARG A 117 -16.72 1.88 -2.02
C ARG A 117 -17.94 2.10 -2.92
N LYS A 118 -18.26 3.37 -3.22
CA LYS A 118 -19.41 3.72 -4.08
C LYS A 118 -19.07 3.53 -5.56
N ALA A 119 -17.88 3.98 -5.97
CA ALA A 119 -17.40 3.81 -7.33
C ALA A 119 -17.28 2.33 -7.76
N TRP A 120 -16.91 1.44 -6.83
CA TRP A 120 -16.71 0.02 -7.07
C TRP A 120 -17.85 -0.87 -6.56
N ALA A 121 -19.00 -0.30 -6.18
CA ALA A 121 -20.08 -1.03 -5.53
C ALA A 121 -20.54 -2.26 -6.31
N ASP A 122 -20.78 -2.13 -7.62
CA ASP A 122 -21.23 -3.23 -8.47
C ASP A 122 -20.21 -4.35 -8.61
N VAL A 123 -18.91 -3.99 -8.65
CA VAL A 123 -17.82 -4.96 -8.68
C VAL A 123 -17.74 -5.71 -7.35
N ILE A 124 -17.83 -4.99 -6.24
CA ILE A 124 -17.79 -5.56 -4.88
C ILE A 124 -18.97 -6.52 -4.68
N GLU A 125 -20.17 -6.13 -5.12
CA GLU A 125 -21.34 -6.99 -5.05
C GLU A 125 -21.17 -8.28 -5.88
N ALA A 126 -20.67 -8.14 -7.12
CA ALA A 126 -20.40 -9.28 -7.98
C ALA A 126 -19.39 -10.27 -7.37
N ILE A 127 -18.36 -9.75 -6.69
CA ILE A 127 -17.40 -10.58 -5.94
C ILE A 127 -18.09 -11.33 -4.79
N HIS A 128 -18.96 -10.66 -4.02
CA HIS A 128 -19.64 -11.27 -2.88
C HIS A 128 -20.56 -12.42 -3.28
N VAL A 129 -21.17 -12.33 -4.46
CA VAL A 129 -22.04 -13.42 -4.96
C VAL A 129 -21.27 -14.46 -5.81
N GLY A 130 -19.96 -14.29 -6.00
CA GLY A 130 -19.10 -15.21 -6.74
C GLY A 130 -19.31 -15.18 -8.26
N ASP A 131 -19.95 -14.15 -8.82
CA ASP A 131 -20.19 -13.99 -10.25
C ASP A 131 -19.00 -13.33 -10.96
N MET A 132 -18.04 -14.15 -11.37
CA MET A 132 -16.81 -13.66 -12.01
C MET A 132 -17.03 -13.03 -13.38
N GLN A 133 -18.09 -13.42 -14.10
CA GLN A 133 -18.44 -12.77 -15.38
C GLN A 133 -18.93 -11.35 -15.09
N ARG A 134 -19.84 -11.18 -14.14
CA ARG A 134 -20.32 -9.85 -13.71
C ARG A 134 -19.19 -8.98 -13.17
N VAL A 135 -18.20 -9.55 -12.44
CA VAL A 135 -16.98 -8.81 -12.01
C VAL A 135 -16.25 -8.23 -13.23
N SER A 136 -16.03 -9.04 -14.27
CA SER A 136 -15.35 -8.60 -15.49
C SER A 136 -16.12 -7.48 -16.19
N ASP A 137 -17.43 -7.64 -16.33
CA ASP A 137 -18.29 -6.71 -17.07
C ASP A 137 -18.42 -5.35 -16.34
N THR A 138 -18.69 -5.37 -15.04
CA THR A 138 -18.81 -4.14 -14.22
C THR A 138 -17.49 -3.40 -14.10
N LYS A 139 -16.37 -4.12 -13.89
CA LYS A 139 -15.03 -3.53 -13.88
C LYS A 139 -14.70 -2.93 -15.24
N GLY A 140 -14.96 -3.66 -16.33
CA GLY A 140 -14.74 -3.18 -17.71
C GLY A 140 -15.55 -1.92 -18.02
N SER A 141 -16.80 -1.86 -17.58
CA SER A 141 -17.66 -0.68 -17.71
C SER A 141 -17.06 0.54 -17.02
N LEU A 142 -16.64 0.40 -15.76
CA LEU A 142 -15.99 1.48 -15.00
C LEU A 142 -14.70 1.96 -15.67
N GLU A 143 -13.82 1.04 -16.09
CA GLU A 143 -12.58 1.40 -16.78
C GLU A 143 -12.81 2.12 -18.10
N ASN A 144 -13.79 1.68 -18.88
CA ASN A 144 -14.15 2.32 -20.17
C ASN A 144 -14.72 3.71 -19.95
N ALA A 145 -15.58 3.92 -18.94
CA ALA A 145 -16.08 5.23 -18.56
C ALA A 145 -14.92 6.17 -18.19
N GLN A 146 -13.96 5.70 -17.41
CA GLN A 146 -12.77 6.49 -17.05
C GLN A 146 -11.87 6.81 -18.26
N ARG A 147 -11.75 5.89 -19.22
CA ARG A 147 -11.03 6.16 -20.48
C ARG A 147 -11.75 7.22 -21.32
N ALA A 148 -13.08 7.15 -21.41
CA ALA A 148 -13.89 8.13 -22.11
C ALA A 148 -13.74 9.53 -21.50
N LEU A 149 -13.88 9.65 -20.19
CA LEU A 149 -13.69 10.92 -19.47
C LEU A 149 -12.31 11.55 -19.71
N ARG A 150 -11.25 10.75 -19.70
CA ARG A 150 -9.90 11.25 -20.02
C ARG A 150 -9.78 11.73 -21.46
N LYS A 151 -10.39 11.01 -22.40
CA LYS A 151 -10.39 11.38 -23.81
C LYS A 151 -11.16 12.69 -24.06
N GLU A 152 -12.32 12.82 -23.49
CA GLU A 152 -13.16 14.04 -23.60
C GLU A 152 -12.52 15.27 -22.98
N SER A 153 -11.87 15.12 -21.82
CA SER A 153 -11.17 16.20 -21.15
C SER A 153 -9.85 16.58 -21.81
N GLY A 154 -9.37 15.81 -22.80
CA GLY A 154 -8.04 15.99 -23.37
C GLY A 154 -6.90 15.80 -22.37
N THR A 155 -7.18 15.14 -21.24
CA THR A 155 -6.28 15.05 -20.11
C THR A 155 -5.37 13.84 -20.28
N SER A 156 -4.07 14.06 -20.44
CA SER A 156 -3.06 13.00 -20.30
C SER A 156 -2.94 12.54 -18.83
N GLU A 157 -2.30 11.41 -18.59
CA GLU A 157 -2.00 10.96 -17.21
C GLU A 157 -1.18 12.02 -16.44
N GLU A 158 -0.29 12.73 -17.14
CA GLU A 158 0.53 13.80 -16.57
C GLU A 158 -0.30 15.04 -16.21
N ALA A 159 -1.36 15.32 -16.94
CA ALA A 159 -2.28 16.43 -16.70
C ALA A 159 -3.39 16.10 -15.69
N TRP A 160 -3.51 14.83 -15.27
CA TRP A 160 -4.48 14.44 -14.25
C TRP A 160 -4.30 15.25 -12.96
N ARG A 161 -5.40 15.73 -12.42
CA ARG A 161 -5.42 16.47 -11.14
C ARG A 161 -6.21 15.68 -10.13
N ALA A 162 -5.49 15.13 -9.15
CA ALA A 162 -6.12 14.51 -7.99
C ALA A 162 -6.94 15.55 -7.21
N LEU A 163 -8.11 15.15 -6.71
CA LEU A 163 -9.02 16.08 -6.05
C LEU A 163 -8.43 16.65 -4.76
N PHE A 164 -7.89 15.76 -3.90
CA PHE A 164 -7.39 16.09 -2.56
C PHE A 164 -5.87 16.00 -2.44
N PHE A 165 -5.17 15.95 -3.57
CA PHE A 165 -3.72 15.94 -3.57
C PHE A 165 -3.18 17.04 -4.46
N ARG A 166 -2.19 17.74 -3.97
CA ARG A 166 -1.43 18.69 -4.77
C ARG A 166 -0.07 18.12 -5.13
N ARG A 167 0.39 18.42 -6.33
CA ARG A 167 1.71 18.02 -6.79
C ARG A 167 2.76 18.94 -6.20
N GLU A 168 3.78 18.37 -5.59
CA GLU A 168 4.94 19.06 -5.04
C GLU A 168 6.16 18.79 -5.92
N GLY A 169 7.02 19.78 -6.07
CA GLY A 169 8.29 19.61 -6.79
C GLY A 169 9.35 18.92 -5.92
N ARG A 170 9.19 18.95 -4.61
CA ARG A 170 10.18 18.49 -3.64
C ARG A 170 9.54 18.14 -2.29
N ASP A 171 10.06 17.11 -1.63
CA ASP A 171 9.75 16.81 -0.23
C ASP A 171 11.04 16.67 0.60
N PRO A 172 11.49 17.75 1.28
CA PRO A 172 12.70 17.72 2.08
C PRO A 172 12.69 16.69 3.20
N THR A 173 11.50 16.36 3.75
CA THR A 173 11.34 15.33 4.78
C THR A 173 11.57 13.95 4.22
N ALA A 174 10.92 13.61 3.10
CA ALA A 174 11.12 12.34 2.41
C ALA A 174 12.57 12.17 1.97
N GLU A 175 13.20 13.22 1.40
CA GLU A 175 14.61 13.19 1.00
C GLU A 175 15.54 12.90 2.19
N ARG A 176 15.30 13.53 3.34
CA ARG A 176 16.07 13.27 4.57
C ARG A 176 15.93 11.84 5.05
N LEU A 177 14.70 11.32 5.11
CA LEU A 177 14.41 9.96 5.57
C LEU A 177 15.00 8.91 4.62
N LEU A 178 14.93 9.14 3.32
CA LEU A 178 15.53 8.24 2.32
C LEU A 178 17.06 8.22 2.41
N ARG A 179 17.70 9.37 2.64
CA ARG A 179 19.16 9.41 2.88
C ARG A 179 19.57 8.60 4.10
N ALA A 180 18.78 8.59 5.17
CA ALA A 180 19.07 7.79 6.37
C ALA A 180 19.15 6.28 6.08
N VAL A 181 18.53 5.82 5.00
CA VAL A 181 18.55 4.41 4.55
C VAL A 181 19.36 4.19 3.27
N GLY A 182 20.19 5.16 2.89
CA GLY A 182 21.04 5.07 1.68
C GLY A 182 20.26 5.07 0.36
N LYS A 183 19.05 5.62 0.36
CA LYS A 183 18.18 5.72 -0.82
C LYS A 183 18.07 7.17 -1.29
N GLN A 184 17.70 7.35 -2.54
CA GLN A 184 17.32 8.63 -3.12
C GLN A 184 15.85 8.60 -3.54
N LEU A 185 15.22 9.77 -3.55
CA LEU A 185 13.88 9.92 -4.05
C LEU A 185 13.91 9.90 -5.58
N ASP A 186 13.26 8.93 -6.17
CA ASP A 186 13.02 8.86 -7.61
C ASP A 186 11.64 9.44 -7.91
N VAL A 187 11.62 10.71 -8.32
CA VAL A 187 10.39 11.44 -8.63
C VAL A 187 9.77 10.96 -9.94
N ASP A 188 10.56 10.52 -10.90
CA ASP A 188 10.07 10.05 -12.20
C ASP A 188 9.33 8.73 -12.04
N ALA A 189 9.88 7.80 -11.25
CA ALA A 189 9.22 6.53 -10.95
C ALA A 189 7.88 6.69 -10.20
N THR A 190 7.69 7.79 -9.47
CA THR A 190 6.47 8.09 -8.72
C THR A 190 5.47 8.95 -9.48
N CYS A 191 5.75 9.32 -10.73
CA CYS A 191 4.96 10.29 -11.51
C CYS A 191 4.77 11.64 -10.78
N GLY A 192 5.68 11.96 -9.87
CA GLY A 192 5.69 13.17 -9.05
C GLY A 192 5.45 12.91 -7.57
N LEU A 193 5.61 13.94 -6.80
CA LEU A 193 5.34 13.96 -5.36
C LEU A 193 3.94 14.52 -5.13
N TRP A 194 3.16 13.83 -4.32
CA TRP A 194 1.79 14.20 -4.02
C TRP A 194 1.61 14.39 -2.52
N ARG A 195 1.11 15.56 -2.14
CA ARG A 195 0.76 15.88 -0.76
C ARG A 195 -0.74 15.98 -0.60
N PHE A 196 -1.29 15.32 0.40
CA PHE A 196 -2.70 15.46 0.75
C PHE A 196 -3.00 16.89 1.21
N ASP A 197 -4.03 17.50 0.65
CA ASP A 197 -4.47 18.86 0.94
C ASP A 197 -5.61 18.82 1.97
N VAL A 198 -5.22 18.89 3.25
CA VAL A 198 -6.16 18.79 4.37
C VAL A 198 -7.19 19.91 4.36
N GLU A 199 -6.77 21.13 4.03
CA GLU A 199 -7.64 22.30 4.02
C GLU A 199 -8.70 22.17 2.93
N LYS A 200 -8.28 21.80 1.73
CA LYS A 200 -9.21 21.55 0.62
C LYS A 200 -10.15 20.39 0.91
N ALA A 201 -9.65 19.30 1.51
CA ALA A 201 -10.49 18.16 1.86
C ALA A 201 -11.54 18.49 2.92
N ALA A 202 -11.23 19.43 3.83
CA ALA A 202 -12.14 19.90 4.87
C ALA A 202 -13.18 20.92 4.36
N SER A 203 -12.87 21.65 3.28
CA SER A 203 -13.69 22.76 2.79
C SER A 203 -14.53 22.44 1.56
N LEU A 204 -14.28 21.32 0.88
CA LEU A 204 -14.97 20.99 -0.35
C LEU A 204 -16.30 20.30 -0.07
N ASP A 205 -17.39 20.95 -0.50
CA ASP A 205 -18.74 20.40 -0.39
C ASP A 205 -18.99 19.25 -1.36
N ARG A 206 -19.92 18.37 -0.99
CA ARG A 206 -20.39 17.29 -1.85
C ARG A 206 -21.61 17.74 -2.68
N PRO A 207 -21.78 17.23 -3.91
CA PRO A 207 -20.92 16.28 -4.62
C PRO A 207 -19.63 16.91 -5.14
N TRP A 208 -18.53 16.22 -5.01
CA TRP A 208 -17.20 16.77 -5.26
C TRP A 208 -16.89 17.19 -6.70
N ARG A 209 -17.63 16.74 -7.67
CA ARG A 209 -17.36 17.01 -9.09
C ARG A 209 -18.62 17.37 -9.87
N ASP A 210 -19.46 18.20 -9.30
CA ASP A 210 -20.63 18.83 -9.97
C ASP A 210 -21.52 17.85 -10.77
N GLY A 211 -21.80 16.67 -10.19
CA GLY A 211 -22.63 15.65 -10.82
C GLY A 211 -21.88 14.69 -11.76
N LEU A 212 -20.60 14.94 -12.04
CA LEU A 212 -19.76 13.95 -12.70
C LEU A 212 -19.53 12.77 -11.76
N THR A 213 -19.66 11.55 -12.28
CA THR A 213 -19.42 10.31 -11.53
C THR A 213 -18.28 9.50 -12.16
N PRO A 214 -17.72 8.51 -11.47
CA PRO A 214 -16.74 7.60 -12.08
C PRO A 214 -17.25 6.88 -13.33
N HIS A 215 -18.57 6.78 -13.50
CA HIS A 215 -19.24 6.15 -14.64
C HIS A 215 -19.66 7.15 -15.73
N GLY A 216 -19.31 8.42 -15.61
CA GLY A 216 -19.69 9.49 -16.54
C GLY A 216 -20.66 10.52 -15.90
N PHE A 217 -21.24 11.36 -16.71
CA PHE A 217 -22.28 12.27 -16.26
C PHE A 217 -23.57 11.51 -15.93
N ARG A 218 -24.27 11.99 -14.91
CA ARG A 218 -25.62 11.52 -14.57
C ARG A 218 -26.63 11.99 -15.59
#